data_83c1311befc864169ef585de00968291
#
_entry.id   83c1311befc864169ef585de00968291
#
_cell.length_a   1.000
_cell.length_b   1.000
_cell.length_c   1.000
_cell.angle_alpha   90.00
_cell.angle_beta   90.00
_cell.angle_gamma   90.00
#
_symmetry.space_group_name_H-M   'P 1'
#
loop_
_entity.id
_entity.type
_entity.pdbx_description
1 polymer ?
#
loop_
_entity_poly.entity_id
_entity_poly.type
_entity_poly.pdbx_seq_one_letter_code
_entity_poly.pdbx_strand_id
1 'polypeptide(L)'
;PLEEIIFFNFACSLYQGLNLIKKSNIWDFFDYNIEDIFQAWSAGCILQGDYINSISQKYKNYKNLNFEFLHSLIEEKCSKKFKLIREFNSNGIRSGLPCPVLSSNLAYYDLIFSNHKIGETIQLQRSFFGLHTIKNKKDDKKIKPYWTKL
;
A
#
# COMPACT_ATOMS: atom_id res chain seq x y z
N PRO A 1 -2.73 -6.37 20.05
CA PRO A 1 -2.71 -5.50 18.86
C PRO A 1 -1.29 -5.13 18.42
N LEU A 2 -0.26 -5.21 19.27
CA LEU A 2 1.09 -4.78 18.91
C LEU A 2 1.71 -5.69 17.82
N GLU A 3 1.53 -6.99 17.94
CA GLU A 3 2.01 -7.96 16.95
C GLU A 3 1.42 -7.68 15.55
N GLU A 4 0.11 -7.43 15.48
CA GLU A 4 -0.57 -7.13 14.22
C GLU A 4 -0.16 -5.76 13.65
N ILE A 5 0.13 -4.79 14.49
CA ILE A 5 0.67 -3.50 14.06
C ILE A 5 2.06 -3.68 13.43
N ILE A 6 2.93 -4.46 14.07
CA ILE A 6 4.27 -4.74 13.57
C ILE A 6 4.17 -5.51 12.26
N PHE A 7 3.35 -6.57 12.20
CA PHE A 7 3.15 -7.35 10.99
C PHE A 7 2.59 -6.52 9.83
N PHE A 8 1.58 -5.68 10.10
CA PHE A 8 1.00 -4.79 9.10
C PHE A 8 2.05 -3.86 8.48
N ASN A 9 2.85 -3.21 9.33
CA ASN A 9 3.92 -2.33 8.87
C ASN A 9 4.97 -3.09 8.07
N PHE A 10 5.38 -4.25 8.56
CA PHE A 10 6.35 -5.12 7.88
C PHE A 10 5.84 -5.55 6.50
N ALA A 11 4.62 -6.07 6.42
CA ALA A 11 4.03 -6.55 5.17
C ALA A 11 3.86 -5.42 4.14
N CYS A 12 3.37 -4.25 4.55
CA CYS A 12 3.23 -3.12 3.66
C CYS A 12 4.58 -2.60 3.15
N SER A 13 5.56 -2.44 4.03
CA SER A 13 6.89 -1.94 3.65
C SER A 13 7.64 -2.94 2.77
N LEU A 14 7.56 -4.23 3.11
CA LEU A 14 8.16 -5.30 2.31
C LEU A 14 7.54 -5.35 0.91
N TYR A 15 6.21 -5.30 0.82
CA TYR A 15 5.51 -5.29 -0.46
C TYR A 15 5.91 -4.10 -1.34
N GLN A 16 6.03 -2.90 -0.76
CA GLN A 16 6.49 -1.71 -1.47
C GLN A 16 7.92 -1.89 -2.00
N GLY A 17 8.83 -2.41 -1.15
CA GLY A 17 10.21 -2.71 -1.53
C GLY A 17 10.31 -3.72 -2.67
N LEU A 18 9.60 -4.84 -2.56
CA LEU A 18 9.56 -5.87 -3.61
C LEU A 18 8.99 -5.34 -4.93
N ASN A 19 7.94 -4.50 -4.88
CA ASN A 19 7.40 -3.86 -6.08
C ASN A 19 8.40 -2.90 -6.73
N LEU A 20 9.16 -2.16 -5.93
CA LEU A 20 10.20 -1.29 -6.45
C LEU A 20 11.29 -2.11 -7.17
N ILE A 21 11.75 -3.19 -6.54
CA ILE A 21 12.71 -4.11 -7.15
C ILE A 21 12.14 -4.70 -8.44
N LYS A 22 10.90 -5.22 -8.40
CA LYS A 22 10.25 -5.78 -9.59
C LYS A 22 10.15 -4.78 -10.75
N LYS A 23 9.87 -3.51 -10.44
CA LYS A 23 9.80 -2.46 -11.46
C LYS A 23 11.17 -2.03 -11.99
N SER A 24 12.23 -2.21 -11.22
CA SER A 24 13.60 -1.89 -11.65
C SER A 24 14.10 -2.82 -12.75
N ASN A 25 13.52 -4.00 -12.92
CA ASN A 25 13.78 -4.90 -14.04
C ASN A 25 13.47 -4.29 -15.43
N ILE A 26 12.72 -3.21 -15.48
CA ILE A 26 12.47 -2.46 -16.74
C ILE A 26 13.78 -1.92 -17.35
N TRP A 27 14.86 -1.84 -16.56
CA TRP A 27 16.15 -1.32 -16.99
C TRP A 27 17.11 -2.40 -17.52
N ASP A 28 16.64 -3.65 -17.73
CA ASP A 28 17.39 -4.80 -18.29
C ASP A 28 18.76 -5.11 -17.61
N PHE A 29 19.00 -4.59 -16.40
CA PHE A 29 20.27 -4.76 -15.74
C PHE A 29 20.36 -6.01 -14.85
N PHE A 30 19.23 -6.58 -14.43
CA PHE A 30 19.20 -7.71 -13.50
C PHE A 30 18.03 -8.64 -13.82
N ASP A 31 18.36 -9.88 -14.13
CA ASP A 31 17.39 -11.00 -14.15
C ASP A 31 17.37 -11.63 -12.75
N TYR A 32 16.35 -11.33 -11.95
CA TYR A 32 16.18 -11.93 -10.64
C TYR A 32 14.75 -12.39 -10.40
N ASN A 33 14.65 -13.48 -9.64
CA ASN A 33 13.38 -14.03 -9.20
C ASN A 33 13.06 -13.48 -7.79
N ILE A 34 11.81 -13.15 -7.54
CA ILE A 34 11.33 -12.72 -6.21
C ILE A 34 11.60 -13.80 -5.14
N GLU A 35 11.56 -15.07 -5.51
CA GLU A 35 11.87 -16.17 -4.60
C GLU A 35 13.32 -16.14 -4.13
N ASP A 36 14.26 -15.79 -4.99
CA ASP A 36 15.69 -15.64 -4.64
C ASP A 36 15.89 -14.49 -3.67
N ILE A 37 15.14 -13.40 -3.82
CA ILE A 37 15.17 -12.28 -2.88
C ILE A 37 14.68 -12.72 -1.50
N PHE A 38 13.57 -13.47 -1.44
CA PHE A 38 13.08 -14.01 -0.18
C PHE A 38 14.10 -14.95 0.47
N GLN A 39 14.73 -15.80 -0.32
CA GLN A 39 15.78 -16.70 0.18
C GLN A 39 16.95 -15.93 0.75
N ALA A 40 17.47 -14.93 0.04
CA ALA A 40 18.56 -14.08 0.51
C ALA A 40 18.21 -13.33 1.81
N TRP A 41 16.98 -12.81 1.90
CA TRP A 41 16.54 -12.10 3.10
C TRP A 41 16.21 -13.00 4.29
N SER A 42 15.95 -14.29 4.04
CA SER A 42 15.71 -15.27 5.10
C SER A 42 17.02 -15.81 5.71
N ALA A 43 18.16 -15.61 5.06
CA ALA A 43 19.44 -16.21 5.42
C ALA A 43 20.51 -15.14 5.71
N GLY A 44 20.45 -14.54 6.92
CA GLY A 44 21.53 -13.64 7.38
C GLY A 44 21.28 -12.13 7.15
N CYS A 45 20.07 -11.74 6.81
CA CYS A 45 19.65 -10.34 6.74
C CYS A 45 18.92 -9.93 8.05
N ILE A 46 18.89 -8.64 8.35
CA ILE A 46 18.10 -8.10 9.48
C ILE A 46 16.60 -8.43 9.38
N LEU A 47 16.11 -8.76 8.19
CA LEU A 47 14.73 -9.14 7.93
C LEU A 47 14.44 -10.62 8.23
N GLN A 48 15.47 -11.43 8.51
CA GLN A 48 15.29 -12.85 8.82
C GLN A 48 14.36 -13.05 10.02
N GLY A 49 13.47 -14.04 9.94
CA GLY A 49 12.54 -14.39 11.01
C GLY A 49 11.22 -14.94 10.48
N ASP A 50 10.28 -15.15 11.39
CA ASP A 50 9.02 -15.84 11.08
C ASP A 50 8.15 -15.07 10.07
N TYR A 51 8.19 -13.74 10.09
CA TYR A 51 7.39 -12.94 9.17
C TYR A 51 7.83 -13.09 7.73
N ILE A 52 9.15 -12.99 7.46
CA ILE A 52 9.66 -13.14 6.09
C ILE A 52 9.43 -14.56 5.58
N ASN A 53 9.63 -15.57 6.42
CA ASN A 53 9.39 -16.98 6.10
C ASN A 53 7.92 -17.24 5.76
N SER A 54 7.00 -16.74 6.57
CA SER A 54 5.56 -16.86 6.37
C SER A 54 5.12 -16.19 5.06
N ILE A 55 5.61 -14.98 4.79
CA ILE A 55 5.29 -14.24 3.56
C ILE A 55 5.88 -14.94 2.32
N SER A 56 7.10 -15.44 2.41
CA SER A 56 7.75 -16.23 1.36
C SER A 56 6.95 -17.48 1.01
N GLN A 57 6.52 -18.24 2.02
CA GLN A 57 5.69 -19.43 1.82
C GLN A 57 4.37 -19.07 1.12
N LYS A 58 3.73 -17.99 1.54
CA LYS A 58 2.50 -17.54 0.91
C LYS A 58 2.72 -17.10 -0.54
N TYR A 59 3.84 -16.42 -0.82
CA TYR A 59 4.21 -16.02 -2.18
C TYR A 59 4.36 -17.22 -3.12
N LYS A 60 4.96 -18.34 -2.68
CA LYS A 60 5.08 -19.58 -3.47
C LYS A 60 3.74 -20.10 -4.00
N ASN A 61 2.66 -19.88 -3.24
CA ASN A 61 1.31 -20.26 -3.65
C ASN A 61 0.67 -19.26 -4.60
N TYR A 62 0.92 -17.96 -4.40
CA TYR A 62 0.37 -16.89 -5.21
C TYR A 62 1.13 -16.67 -6.52
N LYS A 63 2.45 -16.81 -6.51
CA LYS A 63 3.38 -16.59 -7.64
C LYS A 63 3.23 -15.25 -8.35
N ASN A 64 2.53 -14.31 -7.73
CA ASN A 64 2.31 -12.98 -8.26
C ASN A 64 2.34 -11.93 -7.15
N LEU A 65 3.22 -10.95 -7.33
CA LEU A 65 3.34 -9.80 -6.43
C LEU A 65 2.38 -8.70 -6.91
N ASN A 66 1.12 -8.82 -6.52
CA ASN A 66 0.06 -7.86 -6.83
C ASN A 66 -0.66 -7.37 -5.57
N PHE A 67 -1.62 -6.47 -5.72
CA PHE A 67 -2.38 -5.94 -4.58
C PHE A 67 -3.21 -7.01 -3.87
N GLU A 68 -3.68 -8.03 -4.58
CA GLU A 68 -4.43 -9.15 -4.00
C GLU A 68 -3.55 -9.96 -3.04
N PHE A 69 -2.28 -10.14 -3.38
CA PHE A 69 -1.31 -10.76 -2.48
C PHE A 69 -1.14 -9.95 -1.19
N LEU A 70 -0.93 -8.62 -1.27
CA LEU A 70 -0.86 -7.77 -0.08
C LEU A 70 -2.14 -7.84 0.73
N HIS A 71 -3.30 -7.74 0.08
CA HIS A 71 -4.59 -7.83 0.75
C HIS A 71 -4.73 -9.15 1.52
N SER A 72 -4.39 -10.26 0.89
CA SER A 72 -4.48 -11.58 1.52
C SER A 72 -3.57 -11.74 2.74
N LEU A 73 -2.39 -11.12 2.76
CA LEU A 73 -1.51 -11.10 3.93
C LEU A 73 -2.15 -10.34 5.09
N ILE A 74 -2.70 -9.17 4.80
CA ILE A 74 -3.31 -8.30 5.82
C ILE A 74 -4.63 -8.91 6.34
N GLU A 75 -5.47 -9.44 5.45
CA GLU A 75 -6.72 -10.10 5.85
C GLU A 75 -6.47 -11.28 6.79
N GLU A 76 -5.53 -12.14 6.47
CA GLU A 76 -5.24 -13.31 7.28
C GLU A 76 -4.80 -12.98 8.71
N LYS A 77 -3.92 -12.00 8.85
CA LYS A 77 -3.26 -11.70 10.14
C LYS A 77 -3.91 -10.55 10.90
N CYS A 78 -4.49 -9.58 10.22
CA CYS A 78 -4.89 -8.28 10.79
C CYS A 78 -6.40 -8.00 10.73
N SER A 79 -7.21 -8.73 9.94
CA SER A 79 -8.62 -8.35 9.67
C SER A 79 -9.43 -8.10 10.94
N LYS A 80 -9.35 -8.99 11.91
CA LYS A 80 -10.09 -8.90 13.18
C LYS A 80 -9.66 -7.71 14.06
N LYS A 81 -8.46 -7.17 13.84
CA LYS A 81 -7.85 -6.10 14.66
C LYS A 81 -7.55 -4.84 13.85
N PHE A 82 -7.98 -4.76 12.60
CA PHE A 82 -7.66 -3.62 11.74
C PHE A 82 -8.18 -2.29 12.31
N LYS A 83 -9.37 -2.32 12.93
CA LYS A 83 -9.91 -1.16 13.64
C LYS A 83 -9.00 -0.71 14.79
N LEU A 84 -8.47 -1.65 15.57
CA LEU A 84 -7.55 -1.34 16.67
C LEU A 84 -6.21 -0.77 16.16
N ILE A 85 -5.73 -1.22 15.01
CA ILE A 85 -4.53 -0.64 14.36
C ILE A 85 -4.75 0.84 14.04
N ARG A 86 -5.91 1.18 13.49
CA ARG A 86 -6.29 2.57 13.19
C ARG A 86 -6.45 3.41 14.46
N GLU A 87 -7.11 2.89 15.47
CA GLU A 87 -7.29 3.55 16.75
C GLU A 87 -5.94 3.81 17.43
N PHE A 88 -5.02 2.84 17.39
CA PHE A 88 -3.66 3.02 17.92
C PHE A 88 -2.93 4.17 17.21
N ASN A 89 -2.96 4.23 15.89
CA ASN A 89 -2.35 5.32 15.14
C ASN A 89 -2.97 6.68 15.48
N SER A 90 -4.30 6.75 15.52
CA SER A 90 -5.03 7.99 15.85
C SER A 90 -4.70 8.48 17.25
N ASN A 91 -4.67 7.58 18.24
CA ASN A 91 -4.34 7.91 19.62
C ASN A 91 -2.88 8.34 19.77
N GLY A 92 -1.96 7.69 19.04
CA GLY A 92 -0.56 8.10 18.99
C GLY A 92 -0.42 9.54 18.52
N ILE A 93 -1.05 9.89 17.38
CA ILE A 93 -1.02 11.25 16.83
C ILE A 93 -1.61 12.25 17.81
N ARG A 94 -2.76 11.96 18.42
CA ARG A 94 -3.39 12.84 19.42
C ARG A 94 -2.54 13.06 20.67
N SER A 95 -1.74 12.07 21.04
CA SER A 95 -0.84 12.12 22.20
C SER A 95 0.53 12.73 21.86
N GLY A 96 0.73 13.20 20.63
CA GLY A 96 2.01 13.75 20.19
C GLY A 96 3.10 12.71 19.97
N LEU A 97 2.74 11.41 19.87
CA LEU A 97 3.68 10.35 19.57
C LEU A 97 3.83 10.24 18.04
N PRO A 98 5.04 10.40 17.50
CA PRO A 98 5.25 10.26 16.06
C PRO A 98 5.16 8.78 15.65
N CYS A 99 4.21 8.49 14.76
CA CYS A 99 4.01 7.16 14.18
C CYS A 99 4.15 7.19 12.64
N PRO A 100 5.27 7.67 12.07
CA PRO A 100 5.37 7.97 10.64
C PRO A 100 5.20 6.72 9.78
N VAL A 101 5.80 5.61 10.15
CA VAL A 101 5.73 4.35 9.38
C VAL A 101 4.30 3.81 9.38
N LEU A 102 3.64 3.75 10.54
CA LEU A 102 2.28 3.26 10.63
C LEU A 102 1.30 4.17 9.88
N SER A 103 1.43 5.48 10.02
CA SER A 103 0.60 6.46 9.31
C SER A 103 0.75 6.35 7.80
N SER A 104 1.99 6.24 7.30
CA SER A 104 2.27 6.10 5.89
C SER A 104 1.75 4.78 5.31
N ASN A 105 1.92 3.68 6.04
CA ASN A 105 1.43 2.38 5.59
C ASN A 105 -0.09 2.28 5.61
N LEU A 106 -0.77 2.89 6.59
CA LEU A 106 -2.23 3.00 6.60
C LEU A 106 -2.73 3.83 5.41
N ALA A 107 -2.10 4.98 5.16
CA ALA A 107 -2.45 5.82 4.01
C ALA A 107 -2.21 5.08 2.68
N TYR A 108 -1.10 4.35 2.57
CA TYR A 108 -0.80 3.52 1.39
C TYR A 108 -1.84 2.43 1.17
N TYR A 109 -2.19 1.70 2.23
CA TYR A 109 -3.20 0.64 2.18
C TYR A 109 -4.57 1.19 1.77
N ASP A 110 -4.98 2.30 2.37
CA ASP A 110 -6.25 2.95 2.06
C ASP A 110 -6.30 3.49 0.63
N LEU A 111 -5.18 4.02 0.13
CA LEU A 111 -5.10 4.49 -1.25
C LEU A 111 -5.37 3.37 -2.27
N ILE A 112 -4.94 2.14 -1.94
CA ILE A 112 -5.10 0.98 -2.82
C ILE A 112 -6.50 0.36 -2.69
N PHE A 113 -6.98 0.18 -1.45
CA PHE A 113 -8.13 -0.68 -1.17
C PHE A 113 -9.42 0.07 -0.81
N SER A 114 -9.35 1.39 -0.52
CA SER A 114 -10.55 2.14 -0.24
C SER A 114 -11.36 2.43 -1.51
N ASN A 115 -12.67 2.56 -1.33
CA ASN A 115 -13.55 3.04 -2.40
C ASN A 115 -13.39 4.55 -2.65
N HIS A 116 -12.69 5.27 -1.77
CA HIS A 116 -12.46 6.70 -1.88
C HIS A 116 -11.22 6.97 -2.74
N LYS A 117 -11.45 7.47 -3.94
CA LYS A 117 -10.38 7.71 -4.92
C LYS A 117 -9.84 9.13 -4.78
N ILE A 118 -8.73 9.29 -4.06
CA ILE A 118 -8.01 10.57 -3.93
C ILE A 118 -7.74 11.21 -5.31
N GLY A 119 -7.46 10.39 -6.34
CA GLY A 119 -7.29 10.87 -7.71
C GLY A 119 -8.47 11.66 -8.25
N GLU A 120 -9.70 11.36 -7.84
CA GLU A 120 -10.90 12.13 -8.22
C GLU A 120 -10.89 13.52 -7.59
N THR A 121 -10.54 13.61 -6.31
CA THR A 121 -10.43 14.88 -5.60
C THR A 121 -9.32 15.75 -6.20
N ILE A 122 -8.16 15.16 -6.51
CA ILE A 122 -7.05 15.87 -7.18
C ILE A 122 -7.50 16.36 -8.56
N GLN A 123 -8.24 15.55 -9.32
CA GLN A 123 -8.73 15.96 -10.63
C GLN A 123 -9.75 17.09 -10.53
N LEU A 124 -10.63 17.07 -9.52
CA LEU A 124 -11.54 18.18 -9.24
C LEU A 124 -10.79 19.44 -8.87
N GLN A 125 -9.79 19.34 -8.00
CA GLN A 125 -8.93 20.46 -7.62
C GLN A 125 -8.22 21.08 -8.83
N ARG A 126 -7.64 20.26 -9.71
CA ARG A 126 -7.02 20.72 -10.96
C ARG A 126 -8.02 21.42 -11.86
N SER A 127 -9.24 20.90 -11.96
CA SER A 127 -10.31 21.53 -12.73
C SER A 127 -10.71 22.88 -12.14
N PHE A 128 -10.74 23.01 -10.82
CA PHE A 128 -11.03 24.29 -10.15
C PHE A 128 -9.99 25.36 -10.48
N PHE A 129 -8.70 25.04 -10.40
CA PHE A 129 -7.63 26.03 -10.66
C PHE A 129 -7.44 26.35 -12.14
N GLY A 130 -7.58 25.38 -13.03
CA GLY A 130 -7.21 25.50 -14.43
C GLY A 130 -8.35 25.29 -15.44
N LEU A 131 -9.59 25.15 -14.99
CA LEU A 131 -10.75 24.80 -15.84
C LEU A 131 -10.50 23.57 -16.72
N HIS A 132 -9.71 22.62 -16.22
CA HIS A 132 -9.45 21.37 -16.92
C HIS A 132 -10.69 20.51 -17.04
N THR A 133 -10.87 19.89 -18.19
CA THR A 133 -11.97 18.94 -18.40
C THR A 133 -11.81 17.67 -17.57
N ILE A 134 -12.90 17.18 -17.01
CA ILE A 134 -12.99 15.92 -16.30
C ILE A 134 -13.66 14.90 -17.20
N LYS A 135 -13.17 13.67 -17.22
CA LYS A 135 -13.86 12.57 -17.89
C LYS A 135 -14.89 11.93 -16.97
N ASN A 136 -16.10 11.78 -17.46
CA ASN A 136 -17.12 10.99 -16.78
C ASN A 136 -16.78 9.50 -16.96
N LYS A 137 -16.81 8.72 -15.86
CA LYS A 137 -16.50 7.28 -15.90
C LYS A 137 -17.54 6.43 -16.59
N LYS A 138 -18.80 6.93 -16.68
CA LYS A 138 -19.90 6.13 -17.24
C LYS A 138 -19.96 6.18 -18.76
N ASP A 139 -19.61 7.29 -19.35
CA ASP A 139 -19.78 7.53 -20.79
C ASP A 139 -18.55 8.13 -21.48
N ASP A 140 -17.44 8.22 -20.77
CA ASP A 140 -16.15 8.78 -21.20
C ASP A 140 -16.22 10.23 -21.74
N LYS A 141 -17.38 10.90 -21.55
CA LYS A 141 -17.57 12.27 -21.98
C LYS A 141 -16.73 13.24 -21.16
N LYS A 142 -16.13 14.19 -21.85
CA LYS A 142 -15.40 15.30 -21.22
C LYS A 142 -16.42 16.32 -20.69
N ILE A 143 -16.40 16.57 -19.40
CA ILE A 143 -17.22 17.57 -18.72
C ILE A 143 -16.31 18.71 -18.29
N LYS A 144 -16.75 19.95 -18.52
CA LYS A 144 -16.19 21.13 -17.84
C LYS A 144 -17.08 21.43 -16.64
N PRO A 145 -16.59 21.20 -15.41
CA PRO A 145 -17.38 21.59 -14.24
C PRO A 145 -17.62 23.10 -14.23
N TYR A 146 -18.83 23.51 -13.98
CA TYR A 146 -19.14 24.92 -13.71
C TYR A 146 -18.78 25.20 -12.24
N TRP A 147 -17.66 25.86 -12.03
CA TRP A 147 -17.32 26.40 -10.73
C TRP A 147 -17.97 27.76 -10.60
N THR A 148 -19.02 27.85 -9.80
CA THR A 148 -19.59 29.16 -9.41
C THR A 148 -18.50 29.96 -8.73
N LYS A 149 -18.30 31.20 -9.14
CA LYS A 149 -17.43 32.14 -8.44
C LYS A 149 -17.98 32.25 -7.01
N LEU A 150 -17.22 31.74 -6.06
CA LEU A 150 -17.42 31.99 -4.63
C LEU A 150 -17.12 33.45 -4.34
#